data_180a98df0e866e7cd51fee9407323647
#
_entry.id   180a98df0e866e7cd51fee9407323647
#
_cell.length_a   1.000
_cell.length_b   1.000
_cell.length_c   1.000
_cell.angle_alpha   90.00
_cell.angle_beta   90.00
_cell.angle_gamma   90.00
#
_symmetry.space_group_name_H-M   'P 1'
#
loop_
_entity.id
_entity.type
_entity.pdbx_description
1 polymer ?
#
loop_
_entity_poly.entity_id
_entity_poly.type
_entity_poly.pdbx_seq_one_letter_code
_entity_poly.pdbx_strand_id
1 'polypeptide(L)'
;MTSIVISKPVISVDWLHSNLDAENLIVLDASIKKVGGGDNEPKSELQIPKSLFFDLKEAFSDVSAPFPTTFPSEKQFTKGAQSLGINSDSALVIYDDKGIYSSARAWWMFKAMGHTNIAVLNGGLPKWMDAGFGSEFKREYKSPKGNFVARYNPEYMKFFDDVNQAAITKSHTIIDARSEARFKSLEPEPRVGLRSGTIPNSVNLPFEDLLEDYQLISKDLIEAKFKSLANKEEALIFSCGSGITACVLALGAELSGYKKISVYDGSWTEWGSLVSE
;
A
#
# COMPACT_ATOMS: atom_id res chain seq x y z
N MET A 1 23.59 -19.95 -6.40
CA MET A 1 22.46 -19.02 -6.57
C MET A 1 22.82 -17.75 -5.80
N THR A 2 22.41 -16.56 -6.26
CA THR A 2 22.86 -15.29 -5.68
C THR A 2 21.73 -14.66 -4.88
N SER A 3 22.05 -14.15 -3.69
CA SER A 3 21.15 -13.27 -2.94
C SER A 3 21.06 -11.90 -3.62
N ILE A 4 19.87 -11.33 -3.67
CA ILE A 4 19.60 -10.03 -4.29
C ILE A 4 19.25 -8.96 -3.26
N VAL A 5 19.57 -7.71 -3.61
CA VAL A 5 19.18 -6.50 -2.85
C VAL A 5 18.39 -5.59 -3.77
N ILE A 6 17.21 -5.22 -3.32
CA ILE A 6 16.32 -4.31 -4.04
C ILE A 6 16.65 -2.88 -3.62
N SER A 7 17.04 -2.05 -4.59
CA SER A 7 17.46 -0.67 -4.35
C SER A 7 16.42 0.40 -4.70
N LYS A 8 15.29 -0.02 -5.31
CA LYS A 8 14.22 0.88 -5.75
C LYS A 8 12.88 0.42 -5.18
N PRO A 9 11.98 1.34 -4.83
CA PRO A 9 10.67 0.98 -4.27
C PRO A 9 9.72 0.32 -5.28
N VAL A 10 10.05 0.41 -6.57
CA VAL A 10 9.26 -0.17 -7.68
C VAL A 10 10.19 -0.87 -8.65
N ILE A 11 9.81 -2.07 -9.09
CA ILE A 11 10.55 -2.89 -10.08
C ILE A 11 9.64 -3.29 -11.24
N SER A 12 10.23 -3.60 -12.40
CA SER A 12 9.49 -4.08 -13.58
C SER A 12 9.20 -5.58 -13.50
N VAL A 13 8.24 -6.02 -14.32
CA VAL A 13 7.92 -7.44 -14.49
C VAL A 13 9.10 -8.23 -15.08
N ASP A 14 9.88 -7.63 -15.99
CA ASP A 14 11.08 -8.24 -16.56
C ASP A 14 12.16 -8.46 -15.52
N TRP A 15 12.33 -7.48 -14.61
CA TRP A 15 13.29 -7.64 -13.50
C TRP A 15 12.88 -8.80 -12.60
N LEU A 16 11.59 -8.88 -12.23
CA LEU A 16 11.10 -9.98 -11.40
C LEU A 16 11.29 -11.34 -12.12
N HIS A 17 10.89 -11.44 -13.39
CA HIS A 17 11.03 -12.66 -14.17
C HIS A 17 12.47 -13.15 -14.21
N SER A 18 13.43 -12.23 -14.42
CA SER A 18 14.85 -12.56 -14.47
C SER A 18 15.45 -12.98 -13.12
N ASN A 19 14.77 -12.72 -12.02
CA ASN A 19 15.27 -12.98 -10.66
C ASN A 19 14.43 -14.01 -9.87
N LEU A 20 13.43 -14.66 -10.49
CA LEU A 20 12.50 -15.57 -9.79
C LEU A 20 13.18 -16.69 -9.01
N ASP A 21 14.37 -17.12 -9.45
CA ASP A 21 15.13 -18.21 -8.82
C ASP A 21 16.20 -17.72 -7.84
N ALA A 22 16.16 -16.42 -7.44
CA ALA A 22 17.08 -15.93 -6.42
C ALA A 22 16.75 -16.53 -5.04
N GLU A 23 17.78 -16.90 -4.28
CA GLU A 23 17.62 -17.69 -3.05
C GLU A 23 16.82 -16.99 -1.95
N ASN A 24 16.95 -15.66 -1.86
CA ASN A 24 16.29 -14.86 -0.82
C ASN A 24 15.05 -14.12 -1.33
N LEU A 25 14.60 -14.36 -2.57
CA LEU A 25 13.40 -13.72 -3.11
C LEU A 25 12.13 -14.38 -2.60
N ILE A 26 11.21 -13.56 -2.11
CA ILE A 26 9.85 -13.97 -1.80
C ILE A 26 8.90 -13.03 -2.53
N VAL A 27 7.98 -13.59 -3.31
CA VAL A 27 6.93 -12.87 -4.03
C VAL A 27 5.64 -12.97 -3.23
N LEU A 28 4.99 -11.83 -2.97
CA LEU A 28 3.78 -11.74 -2.15
C LEU A 28 2.60 -11.25 -3.00
N ASP A 29 1.51 -12.02 -3.03
CA ASP A 29 0.21 -11.62 -3.57
C ASP A 29 -0.60 -10.92 -2.47
N ALA A 30 -0.72 -9.59 -2.55
CA ALA A 30 -1.49 -8.77 -1.62
C ALA A 30 -2.88 -8.41 -2.17
N SER A 31 -3.41 -9.17 -3.12
CA SER A 31 -4.69 -8.89 -3.78
C SER A 31 -5.86 -8.91 -2.81
N ILE A 32 -6.68 -7.87 -2.84
CA ILE A 32 -7.94 -7.77 -2.11
C ILE A 32 -9.07 -7.27 -3.02
N LYS A 33 -10.33 -7.50 -2.64
CA LYS A 33 -11.46 -6.83 -3.29
C LYS A 33 -11.39 -5.31 -3.02
N LYS A 34 -11.75 -4.50 -4.03
CA LYS A 34 -11.93 -3.06 -3.83
C LYS A 34 -13.05 -2.79 -2.83
N VAL A 35 -12.88 -1.73 -2.04
CA VAL A 35 -13.95 -1.25 -1.16
C VAL A 35 -15.07 -0.69 -2.03
N GLY A 36 -16.30 -1.16 -1.82
CA GLY A 36 -17.45 -0.80 -2.68
C GLY A 36 -17.51 -1.53 -4.03
N GLY A 37 -16.54 -2.36 -4.35
CA GLY A 37 -16.64 -3.33 -5.46
C GLY A 37 -17.75 -4.32 -5.14
N GLY A 38 -18.71 -4.47 -6.07
CA GLY A 38 -19.82 -5.42 -5.91
C GLY A 38 -19.34 -6.88 -5.78
N ASP A 39 -20.25 -7.78 -5.39
CA ASP A 39 -19.93 -9.21 -5.25
C ASP A 39 -19.43 -9.86 -6.57
N ASN A 40 -19.70 -9.22 -7.69
CA ASN A 40 -19.31 -9.64 -9.03
C ASN A 40 -17.92 -9.12 -9.47
N GLU A 41 -17.13 -8.45 -8.62
CA GLU A 41 -15.77 -8.06 -8.99
C GLU A 41 -14.95 -9.33 -9.24
N PRO A 42 -14.45 -9.56 -10.48
CA PRO A 42 -13.73 -10.78 -10.79
C PRO A 42 -12.43 -10.82 -9.99
N LYS A 43 -12.23 -11.89 -9.24
CA LYS A 43 -10.92 -12.21 -8.66
C LYS A 43 -10.13 -12.99 -9.68
N SER A 44 -8.88 -12.64 -9.88
CA SER A 44 -8.01 -13.51 -10.66
C SER A 44 -7.88 -14.86 -9.97
N GLU A 45 -8.08 -15.94 -10.72
CA GLU A 45 -7.77 -17.30 -10.28
C GLU A 45 -6.29 -17.64 -10.47
N LEU A 46 -5.53 -16.74 -11.12
CA LEU A 46 -4.12 -16.90 -11.42
C LEU A 46 -3.26 -16.11 -10.44
N GLN A 47 -2.04 -16.59 -10.27
CA GLN A 47 -0.99 -15.94 -9.50
C GLN A 47 0.36 -16.04 -10.22
N ILE A 48 1.31 -15.18 -9.84
CA ILE A 48 2.72 -15.32 -10.23
C ILE A 48 3.25 -16.60 -9.57
N PRO A 49 4.00 -17.44 -10.30
CA PRO A 49 4.44 -18.73 -9.79
C PRO A 49 5.17 -18.64 -8.44
N LYS A 50 4.84 -19.54 -7.53
CA LYS A 50 5.40 -19.64 -6.17
C LYS A 50 5.11 -18.43 -5.27
N SER A 51 4.22 -17.50 -5.65
CA SER A 51 3.85 -16.40 -4.77
C SER A 51 3.09 -16.88 -3.53
N LEU A 52 3.29 -16.18 -2.43
CA LEU A 52 2.61 -16.43 -1.15
C LEU A 52 1.52 -15.38 -0.94
N PHE A 53 0.37 -15.80 -0.45
CA PHE A 53 -0.71 -14.88 -0.18
C PHE A 53 -0.44 -14.06 1.09
N PHE A 54 -0.38 -12.73 0.93
CA PHE A 54 -0.31 -11.76 2.03
C PHE A 54 -1.71 -11.34 2.44
N ASP A 55 -2.24 -11.98 3.47
CA ASP A 55 -3.59 -11.71 3.96
C ASP A 55 -3.68 -10.37 4.69
N LEU A 56 -3.83 -9.32 3.90
CA LEU A 56 -3.93 -7.94 4.40
C LEU A 56 -5.11 -7.73 5.35
N LYS A 57 -6.19 -8.49 5.22
CA LYS A 57 -7.43 -8.24 5.97
C LYS A 57 -7.48 -8.91 7.32
N GLU A 58 -6.82 -10.05 7.47
CA GLU A 58 -6.88 -10.88 8.67
C GLU A 58 -5.51 -10.94 9.36
N ALA A 59 -4.55 -11.64 8.75
CA ALA A 59 -3.25 -11.89 9.37
C ALA A 59 -2.44 -10.62 9.63
N PHE A 60 -2.57 -9.64 8.73
CA PHE A 60 -1.82 -8.37 8.77
C PHE A 60 -2.68 -7.14 9.08
N SER A 61 -3.82 -7.33 9.76
CA SER A 61 -4.65 -6.26 10.30
C SER A 61 -5.11 -6.60 11.72
N ASP A 62 -5.25 -5.59 12.57
CA ASP A 62 -5.91 -5.77 13.86
C ASP A 62 -7.42 -5.87 13.65
N VAL A 63 -7.92 -7.10 13.55
CA VAL A 63 -9.35 -7.39 13.34
C VAL A 63 -10.22 -7.12 14.58
N SER A 64 -9.61 -6.84 15.73
CA SER A 64 -10.33 -6.45 16.96
C SER A 64 -10.61 -4.95 17.03
N ALA A 65 -9.93 -4.16 16.18
CA ALA A 65 -10.13 -2.72 16.12
C ALA A 65 -11.48 -2.36 15.46
N PRO A 66 -12.05 -1.17 15.79
CA PRO A 66 -13.35 -0.76 15.27
C PRO A 66 -13.34 -0.41 13.78
N PHE A 67 -12.16 -0.15 13.21
CA PHE A 67 -12.02 0.24 11.81
C PHE A 67 -11.33 -0.86 10.99
N PRO A 68 -11.71 -1.00 9.70
CA PRO A 68 -11.14 -2.05 8.85
C PRO A 68 -9.68 -1.76 8.51
N THR A 69 -8.90 -2.82 8.33
CA THR A 69 -7.48 -2.74 7.92
C THR A 69 -6.58 -1.96 8.89
N THR A 70 -6.98 -1.87 10.17
CA THR A 70 -6.19 -1.23 11.21
C THR A 70 -4.81 -1.86 11.33
N PHE A 71 -3.79 -1.02 11.47
CA PHE A 71 -2.40 -1.42 11.52
C PHE A 71 -2.13 -2.39 12.68
N PRO A 72 -1.51 -3.55 12.45
CA PRO A 72 -1.33 -4.58 13.46
C PRO A 72 -0.18 -4.25 14.42
N SER A 73 -0.16 -4.93 15.56
CA SER A 73 0.99 -4.88 16.47
C SER A 73 2.24 -5.54 15.86
N GLU A 74 3.44 -5.14 16.33
CA GLU A 74 4.71 -5.77 15.95
C GLU A 74 4.69 -7.29 16.15
N LYS A 75 4.08 -7.76 17.24
CA LYS A 75 3.96 -9.18 17.54
C LYS A 75 3.13 -9.92 16.51
N GLN A 76 1.99 -9.34 16.11
CA GLN A 76 1.11 -9.92 15.10
C GLN A 76 1.80 -9.92 13.74
N PHE A 77 2.40 -8.79 13.34
CA PHE A 77 3.13 -8.67 12.08
C PHE A 77 4.31 -9.65 11.99
N THR A 78 5.11 -9.74 13.06
CA THR A 78 6.20 -10.71 13.17
C THR A 78 5.71 -12.14 12.95
N LYS A 79 4.63 -12.53 13.64
CA LYS A 79 4.04 -13.87 13.49
C LYS A 79 3.59 -14.13 12.05
N GLY A 80 2.88 -13.18 11.43
CA GLY A 80 2.43 -13.29 10.03
C GLY A 80 3.60 -13.41 9.06
N ALA A 81 4.59 -12.52 9.16
CA ALA A 81 5.77 -12.54 8.30
C ALA A 81 6.57 -13.84 8.43
N GLN A 82 6.80 -14.30 9.66
CA GLN A 82 7.49 -15.58 9.89
C GLN A 82 6.72 -16.77 9.34
N SER A 83 5.38 -16.77 9.38
CA SER A 83 4.58 -17.85 8.81
C SER A 83 4.67 -17.93 7.29
N LEU A 84 4.96 -16.81 6.62
CA LEU A 84 5.28 -16.74 5.20
C LEU A 84 6.75 -17.05 4.88
N GLY A 85 7.55 -17.46 5.86
CA GLY A 85 8.96 -17.79 5.65
C GLY A 85 9.88 -16.59 5.48
N ILE A 86 9.41 -15.38 5.81
CA ILE A 86 10.18 -14.15 5.61
C ILE A 86 11.31 -14.07 6.63
N ASN A 87 12.53 -13.87 6.15
CA ASN A 87 13.73 -13.63 6.93
C ASN A 87 14.12 -12.15 6.90
N SER A 88 15.01 -11.76 7.80
CA SER A 88 15.52 -10.39 7.88
C SER A 88 16.25 -9.92 6.62
N ASP A 89 16.79 -10.85 5.83
CA ASP A 89 17.53 -10.63 4.58
C ASP A 89 16.70 -10.94 3.32
N SER A 90 15.45 -11.36 3.45
CA SER A 90 14.58 -11.64 2.30
C SER A 90 14.42 -10.41 1.41
N ALA A 91 14.49 -10.63 0.11
CA ALA A 91 14.09 -9.65 -0.90
C ALA A 91 12.60 -9.84 -1.18
N LEU A 92 11.77 -8.85 -0.88
CA LEU A 92 10.33 -8.95 -1.04
C LEU A 92 9.87 -8.22 -2.29
N VAL A 93 9.09 -8.89 -3.12
CA VAL A 93 8.36 -8.27 -4.24
C VAL A 93 6.88 -8.45 -3.99
N ILE A 94 6.14 -7.34 -3.91
CA ILE A 94 4.71 -7.35 -3.64
C ILE A 94 3.95 -6.93 -4.88
N TYR A 95 2.91 -7.69 -5.20
CA TYR A 95 1.99 -7.37 -6.29
C TYR A 95 0.53 -7.51 -5.86
N ASP A 96 -0.37 -7.00 -6.68
CA ASP A 96 -1.80 -7.31 -6.62
C ASP A 96 -2.40 -7.54 -8.01
N ASP A 97 -3.65 -7.99 -8.07
CA ASP A 97 -4.37 -8.33 -9.29
C ASP A 97 -5.01 -7.11 -10.00
N LYS A 98 -4.76 -5.90 -9.51
CA LYS A 98 -5.30 -4.63 -10.04
C LYS A 98 -4.21 -3.69 -10.58
N GLY A 99 -2.98 -4.17 -10.61
CA GLY A 99 -1.80 -3.40 -11.01
C GLY A 99 -1.06 -2.82 -9.80
N ILE A 100 -1.52 -1.71 -9.27
CA ILE A 100 -1.03 -1.13 -8.01
C ILE A 100 -2.24 -0.59 -7.22
N TYR A 101 -2.65 -1.33 -6.22
CA TYR A 101 -3.76 -0.97 -5.33
C TYR A 101 -3.44 -1.32 -3.88
N SER A 102 -3.52 -2.59 -3.51
CA SER A 102 -3.23 -3.09 -2.16
C SER A 102 -1.78 -3.49 -1.94
N SER A 103 -1.05 -3.76 -3.01
CA SER A 103 0.39 -4.05 -2.97
C SER A 103 1.18 -2.90 -2.34
N ALA A 104 0.83 -1.65 -2.63
CA ALA A 104 1.43 -0.48 -2.02
C ALA A 104 1.20 -0.43 -0.49
N ARG A 105 0.03 -0.88 0.00
CA ARG A 105 -0.24 -0.96 1.44
C ARG A 105 0.65 -2.00 2.12
N ALA A 106 0.76 -3.19 1.56
CA ALA A 106 1.62 -4.24 2.10
C ALA A 106 3.09 -3.80 2.11
N TRP A 107 3.58 -3.17 1.03
CA TRP A 107 4.90 -2.57 0.95
C TRP A 107 5.14 -1.55 2.06
N TRP A 108 4.19 -0.62 2.28
CA TRP A 108 4.29 0.40 3.31
C TRP A 108 4.33 -0.17 4.71
N MET A 109 3.52 -1.22 4.97
CA MET A 109 3.50 -1.92 6.25
C MET A 109 4.84 -2.57 6.57
N PHE A 110 5.46 -3.26 5.61
CA PHE A 110 6.80 -3.83 5.81
C PHE A 110 7.84 -2.76 6.11
N LYS A 111 7.81 -1.62 5.43
CA LYS A 111 8.71 -0.49 5.70
C LYS A 111 8.48 0.07 7.10
N ALA A 112 7.23 0.29 7.49
CA ALA A 112 6.87 0.74 8.83
C ALA A 112 7.33 -0.24 9.92
N MET A 113 7.41 -1.53 9.60
CA MET A 113 7.88 -2.61 10.47
C MET A 113 9.38 -2.90 10.33
N GLY A 114 10.13 -2.04 9.62
CA GLY A 114 11.59 -2.07 9.56
C GLY A 114 12.20 -2.97 8.49
N HIS A 115 11.41 -3.48 7.52
CA HIS A 115 11.95 -4.25 6.39
C HIS A 115 12.18 -3.33 5.18
N THR A 116 13.41 -3.26 4.68
CA THR A 116 13.79 -2.30 3.63
C THR A 116 14.14 -2.94 2.28
N ASN A 117 14.42 -4.24 2.26
CA ASN A 117 14.73 -4.98 1.01
C ASN A 117 13.44 -5.40 0.30
N ILE A 118 12.69 -4.42 -0.23
CA ILE A 118 11.32 -4.60 -0.68
C ILE A 118 10.94 -3.64 -1.82
N ALA A 119 10.14 -4.13 -2.78
CA ALA A 119 9.53 -3.30 -3.82
C ALA A 119 8.12 -3.75 -4.18
N VAL A 120 7.38 -2.83 -4.80
CA VAL A 120 6.12 -3.11 -5.49
C VAL A 120 6.42 -3.48 -6.95
N LEU A 121 5.75 -4.50 -7.47
CA LEU A 121 5.80 -4.88 -8.88
C LEU A 121 4.97 -3.90 -9.71
N ASN A 122 5.62 -3.15 -10.58
CA ASN A 122 4.95 -2.15 -11.43
C ASN A 122 3.97 -2.81 -12.39
N GLY A 123 2.69 -2.54 -12.20
CA GLY A 123 1.61 -3.11 -12.99
C GLY A 123 1.09 -4.47 -12.52
N GLY A 124 1.67 -5.03 -11.45
CA GLY A 124 1.17 -6.24 -10.79
C GLY A 124 0.95 -7.44 -11.70
N LEU A 125 -0.06 -8.26 -11.37
CA LEU A 125 -0.43 -9.44 -12.16
C LEU A 125 -0.87 -9.10 -13.59
N PRO A 126 -1.65 -8.02 -13.86
CA PRO A 126 -2.01 -7.67 -15.23
C PRO A 126 -0.80 -7.51 -16.16
N LYS A 127 0.20 -6.73 -15.76
CA LYS A 127 1.40 -6.51 -16.59
C LYS A 127 2.32 -7.73 -16.68
N TRP A 128 2.34 -8.58 -15.66
CA TRP A 128 3.02 -9.88 -15.71
C TRP A 128 2.41 -10.76 -16.82
N MET A 129 1.09 -10.80 -16.91
CA MET A 129 0.38 -11.58 -17.92
C MET A 129 0.52 -10.96 -19.33
N ASP A 130 0.43 -9.62 -19.45
CA ASP A 130 0.62 -8.91 -20.71
C ASP A 130 2.02 -9.13 -21.31
N ALA A 131 3.04 -9.29 -20.46
CA ALA A 131 4.39 -9.63 -20.88
C ALA A 131 4.54 -11.09 -21.35
N GLY A 132 3.49 -11.89 -21.25
CA GLY A 132 3.50 -13.30 -21.65
C GLY A 132 4.25 -14.22 -20.69
N PHE A 133 4.54 -13.77 -19.47
CA PHE A 133 5.19 -14.60 -18.46
C PHE A 133 4.24 -15.64 -17.88
N GLY A 134 4.78 -16.82 -17.55
CA GLY A 134 4.00 -17.93 -17.02
C GLY A 134 3.30 -17.56 -15.71
N SER A 135 2.03 -17.95 -15.60
CA SER A 135 1.23 -17.88 -14.39
C SER A 135 0.73 -19.27 -14.00
N GLU A 136 0.25 -19.41 -12.77
CA GLU A 136 -0.33 -20.65 -12.27
C GLU A 136 -1.66 -20.39 -11.58
N PHE A 137 -2.52 -21.40 -11.45
CA PHE A 137 -3.71 -21.29 -10.63
C PHE A 137 -3.34 -21.03 -9.16
N LYS A 138 -4.12 -20.18 -8.50
CA LYS A 138 -3.92 -19.87 -7.07
C LYS A 138 -3.89 -21.13 -6.24
N ARG A 139 -2.85 -21.27 -5.46
CA ARG A 139 -2.64 -22.35 -4.50
C ARG A 139 -1.81 -21.84 -3.32
N GLU A 140 -1.98 -22.47 -2.19
CA GLU A 140 -1.17 -22.18 -1.02
C GLU A 140 0.18 -22.89 -1.08
N TYR A 141 1.23 -22.13 -0.80
CA TYR A 141 2.56 -22.67 -0.57
C TYR A 141 2.89 -22.65 0.91
N LYS A 142 3.50 -23.72 1.39
CA LYS A 142 4.03 -23.80 2.76
C LYS A 142 5.51 -23.46 2.73
N SER A 143 5.90 -22.48 3.52
CA SER A 143 7.30 -22.11 3.73
C SER A 143 7.76 -22.56 5.12
N PRO A 144 9.03 -22.89 5.30
CA PRO A 144 9.63 -23.00 6.63
C PRO A 144 9.44 -21.67 7.36
N LYS A 145 9.34 -21.72 8.70
CA LYS A 145 9.20 -20.50 9.51
C LYS A 145 10.41 -19.60 9.31
N GLY A 146 10.15 -18.33 8.95
CA GLY A 146 11.18 -17.30 8.83
C GLY A 146 11.68 -16.75 10.17
N ASN A 147 12.66 -15.84 10.09
CA ASN A 147 13.27 -15.19 11.28
C ASN A 147 13.06 -13.68 11.36
N PHE A 148 12.28 -13.07 10.45
CA PHE A 148 11.98 -11.64 10.50
C PHE A 148 11.35 -11.25 11.83
N VAL A 149 11.82 -10.14 12.41
CA VAL A 149 11.25 -9.53 13.62
C VAL A 149 10.90 -8.09 13.31
N ALA A 150 9.63 -7.78 13.43
CA ALA A 150 9.12 -6.43 13.19
C ALA A 150 9.67 -5.45 14.23
N ARG A 151 10.05 -4.26 13.77
CA ARG A 151 10.47 -3.10 14.57
C ARG A 151 9.73 -1.88 14.05
N TYR A 152 8.66 -1.51 14.73
CA TYR A 152 7.81 -0.42 14.30
C TYR A 152 8.52 0.93 14.36
N ASN A 153 8.44 1.66 13.25
CA ASN A 153 8.88 3.04 13.17
C ASN A 153 7.65 3.97 13.10
N PRO A 154 7.36 4.79 14.14
CA PRO A 154 6.17 5.65 14.19
C PRO A 154 6.16 6.79 13.17
N GLU A 155 7.29 7.08 12.52
CA GLU A 155 7.35 8.09 11.46
C GLU A 155 6.53 7.71 10.21
N TYR A 156 6.32 6.40 9.97
CA TYR A 156 5.60 5.92 8.80
C TYR A 156 4.08 5.96 8.94
N MET A 157 3.54 5.81 10.16
CA MET A 157 2.10 5.74 10.39
C MET A 157 1.65 6.89 11.29
N LYS A 158 0.50 7.46 10.96
CA LYS A 158 -0.19 8.45 11.78
C LYS A 158 -1.57 7.92 12.14
N PHE A 159 -2.03 8.27 13.34
CA PHE A 159 -3.33 7.90 13.87
C PHE A 159 -4.18 9.14 14.07
N PHE A 160 -5.42 8.98 14.52
CA PHE A 160 -6.39 10.06 14.60
C PHE A 160 -5.86 11.33 15.29
N ASP A 161 -5.24 11.20 16.47
CA ASP A 161 -4.75 12.35 17.23
C ASP A 161 -3.63 13.10 16.50
N ASP A 162 -2.71 12.38 15.84
CA ASP A 162 -1.64 12.98 15.04
C ASP A 162 -2.22 13.81 13.88
N VAL A 163 -3.21 13.24 13.18
CA VAL A 163 -3.82 13.87 12.01
C VAL A 163 -4.71 15.03 12.43
N ASN A 164 -5.46 14.90 13.53
CA ASN A 164 -6.24 15.99 14.10
C ASN A 164 -5.36 17.18 14.47
N GLN A 165 -4.25 16.92 15.14
CA GLN A 165 -3.27 17.95 15.47
C GLN A 165 -2.66 18.57 14.20
N ALA A 166 -2.30 17.76 13.19
CA ALA A 166 -1.76 18.25 11.93
C ALA A 166 -2.77 19.13 11.16
N ALA A 167 -4.05 18.75 11.16
CA ALA A 167 -5.13 19.53 10.52
C ALA A 167 -5.34 20.90 11.19
N ILE A 168 -5.23 20.97 12.53
CA ILE A 168 -5.37 22.23 13.29
C ILE A 168 -4.14 23.12 13.09
N THR A 169 -2.93 22.58 13.25
CA THR A 169 -1.68 23.35 13.27
C THR A 169 -1.09 23.60 11.88
N LYS A 170 -1.57 22.87 10.86
CA LYS A 170 -1.01 22.87 9.49
C LYS A 170 0.46 22.49 9.45
N SER A 171 0.90 21.65 10.38
CA SER A 171 2.29 21.16 10.46
C SER A 171 2.67 20.19 9.34
N HIS A 172 1.67 19.61 8.69
CA HIS A 172 1.81 18.69 7.56
C HIS A 172 0.84 19.05 6.44
N THR A 173 1.24 18.82 5.20
CA THR A 173 0.29 18.82 4.08
C THR A 173 -0.42 17.47 4.05
N ILE A 174 -1.73 17.47 4.29
CA ILE A 174 -2.57 16.27 4.24
C ILE A 174 -3.08 16.10 2.80
N ILE A 175 -2.80 14.95 2.18
CA ILE A 175 -3.17 14.68 0.78
C ILE A 175 -4.10 13.46 0.75
N ASP A 176 -5.32 13.66 0.23
CA ASP A 176 -6.35 12.62 0.14
C ASP A 176 -6.32 11.94 -1.23
N ALA A 177 -6.16 10.62 -1.23
CA ALA A 177 -6.05 9.77 -2.41
C ALA A 177 -7.40 9.30 -2.99
N ARG A 178 -8.54 9.69 -2.39
CA ARG A 178 -9.87 9.36 -2.94
C ARG A 178 -10.13 10.07 -4.26
N SER A 179 -11.11 9.58 -5.03
CA SER A 179 -11.59 10.29 -6.22
C SER A 179 -11.98 11.74 -5.87
N GLU A 180 -11.84 12.63 -6.86
CA GLU A 180 -12.21 14.03 -6.69
C GLU A 180 -13.68 14.19 -6.30
N ALA A 181 -14.56 13.35 -6.86
CA ALA A 181 -15.98 13.36 -6.55
C ALA A 181 -16.27 13.02 -5.08
N ARG A 182 -15.59 12.00 -4.52
CA ARG A 182 -15.71 11.69 -3.09
C ARG A 182 -15.11 12.79 -2.21
N PHE A 183 -13.94 13.30 -2.58
CA PHE A 183 -13.30 14.40 -1.84
C PHE A 183 -14.19 15.65 -1.78
N LYS A 184 -14.84 15.99 -2.91
CA LYS A 184 -15.76 17.14 -3.00
C LYS A 184 -17.17 16.84 -2.51
N SER A 185 -17.44 15.67 -1.93
CA SER A 185 -18.78 15.22 -1.49
C SER A 185 -19.83 15.22 -2.60
N LEU A 186 -19.42 15.03 -3.86
CA LEU A 186 -20.30 14.94 -5.03
C LEU A 186 -20.85 13.51 -5.21
N GLU A 187 -20.25 12.53 -4.58
CA GLU A 187 -20.70 11.15 -4.53
C GLU A 187 -20.63 10.61 -3.10
N PRO A 188 -21.49 9.65 -2.72
CA PRO A 188 -21.48 9.07 -1.38
C PRO A 188 -20.23 8.19 -1.16
N GLU A 189 -19.90 8.01 0.12
CA GLU A 189 -18.90 7.03 0.50
C GLU A 189 -19.38 5.60 0.25
N PRO A 190 -18.51 4.68 -0.21
CA PRO A 190 -18.91 3.29 -0.50
C PRO A 190 -19.26 2.46 0.73
N ARG A 191 -18.91 2.93 1.93
CA ARG A 191 -19.30 2.29 3.19
C ARG A 191 -20.62 2.85 3.68
N VAL A 192 -21.58 1.96 3.93
CA VAL A 192 -22.90 2.32 4.46
C VAL A 192 -22.76 3.04 5.80
N GLY A 193 -23.44 4.17 5.94
CA GLY A 193 -23.44 4.96 7.15
C GLY A 193 -22.27 5.91 7.35
N LEU A 194 -21.28 5.86 6.46
CA LEU A 194 -20.15 6.78 6.49
C LEU A 194 -20.55 8.08 5.76
N ARG A 195 -20.42 9.22 6.44
CA ARG A 195 -20.71 10.53 5.84
C ARG A 195 -19.70 10.87 4.74
N SER A 196 -20.10 11.75 3.83
CA SER A 196 -19.22 12.46 2.90
C SER A 196 -18.45 13.59 3.63
N GLY A 197 -17.41 14.13 3.01
CA GLY A 197 -16.62 15.23 3.55
C GLY A 197 -15.12 15.05 3.33
N THR A 198 -14.33 15.90 3.97
CA THR A 198 -12.85 15.91 3.90
C THR A 198 -12.24 16.20 5.27
N ILE A 199 -10.99 15.80 5.47
CA ILE A 199 -10.20 16.25 6.61
C ILE A 199 -9.91 17.75 6.41
N PRO A 200 -10.11 18.61 7.43
CA PRO A 200 -9.84 20.03 7.31
C PRO A 200 -8.41 20.31 6.84
N ASN A 201 -8.25 21.30 5.96
CA ASN A 201 -6.97 21.70 5.37
C ASN A 201 -6.27 20.62 4.53
N SER A 202 -6.97 19.55 4.13
CA SER A 202 -6.44 18.58 3.18
C SER A 202 -6.61 19.04 1.74
N VAL A 203 -5.75 18.53 0.87
CA VAL A 203 -5.81 18.69 -0.60
C VAL A 203 -6.02 17.31 -1.24
N ASN A 204 -6.50 17.29 -2.48
CA ASN A 204 -6.79 16.04 -3.17
C ASN A 204 -5.77 15.73 -4.26
N LEU A 205 -5.35 14.49 -4.33
CA LEU A 205 -4.65 13.88 -5.44
C LEU A 205 -5.17 12.45 -5.58
N PRO A 206 -6.14 12.19 -6.46
CA PRO A 206 -6.63 10.83 -6.69
C PRO A 206 -5.49 9.88 -7.00
N PHE A 207 -5.47 8.70 -6.36
CA PHE A 207 -4.38 7.75 -6.59
C PHE A 207 -4.33 7.25 -8.04
N GLU A 208 -5.50 7.19 -8.70
CA GLU A 208 -5.62 6.85 -10.12
C GLU A 208 -4.83 7.82 -11.02
N ASP A 209 -4.66 9.06 -10.61
CA ASP A 209 -3.87 10.07 -11.34
C ASP A 209 -2.37 9.74 -11.41
N LEU A 210 -1.89 8.83 -10.56
CA LEU A 210 -0.53 8.32 -10.62
C LEU A 210 -0.40 7.06 -11.48
N LEU A 211 -1.49 6.57 -12.04
CA LEU A 211 -1.54 5.29 -12.75
C LEU A 211 -1.96 5.48 -14.20
N GLU A 212 -1.37 4.70 -15.10
CA GLU A 212 -1.76 4.52 -16.48
C GLU A 212 -1.50 3.06 -16.85
N ASP A 213 -2.49 2.42 -17.46
CA ASP A 213 -2.37 1.03 -17.92
C ASP A 213 -1.78 0.11 -16.83
N TYR A 214 -2.38 0.14 -15.62
CA TYR A 214 -2.00 -0.61 -14.41
C TYR A 214 -0.66 -0.21 -13.76
N GLN A 215 0.15 0.63 -14.38
CA GLN A 215 1.48 1.01 -13.92
C GLN A 215 1.51 2.43 -13.38
N LEU A 216 2.54 2.75 -12.60
CA LEU A 216 2.84 4.14 -12.29
C LEU A 216 3.22 4.89 -13.59
N ILE A 217 2.68 6.09 -13.75
CA ILE A 217 3.14 7.04 -14.78
C ILE A 217 4.61 7.38 -14.56
N SER A 218 5.23 8.09 -15.50
CA SER A 218 6.64 8.43 -15.38
C SER A 218 6.96 9.20 -14.10
N LYS A 219 8.16 8.96 -13.56
CA LYS A 219 8.63 9.63 -12.34
C LYS A 219 8.51 11.16 -12.43
N ASP A 220 8.82 11.74 -13.59
CA ASP A 220 8.78 13.19 -13.79
C ASP A 220 7.35 13.75 -13.70
N LEU A 221 6.37 13.01 -14.23
CA LEU A 221 4.96 13.36 -14.12
C LEU A 221 4.46 13.23 -12.69
N ILE A 222 4.85 12.16 -11.97
CA ILE A 222 4.54 12.00 -10.55
C ILE A 222 5.11 13.17 -9.74
N GLU A 223 6.39 13.47 -9.96
CA GLU A 223 7.06 14.58 -9.27
C GLU A 223 6.40 15.94 -9.55
N ALA A 224 5.97 16.18 -10.80
CA ALA A 224 5.25 17.40 -11.16
C ALA A 224 3.92 17.53 -10.39
N LYS A 225 3.14 16.43 -10.26
CA LYS A 225 1.91 16.41 -9.49
C LYS A 225 2.14 16.73 -8.01
N PHE A 226 3.14 16.12 -7.37
CA PHE A 226 3.47 16.42 -5.98
C PHE A 226 3.98 17.84 -5.78
N LYS A 227 4.83 18.35 -6.67
CA LYS A 227 5.36 19.73 -6.60
C LYS A 227 4.27 20.79 -6.67
N SER A 228 3.14 20.53 -7.31
CA SER A 228 2.00 21.44 -7.34
C SER A 228 1.26 21.52 -5.98
N LEU A 229 1.48 20.57 -5.08
CA LEU A 229 0.78 20.46 -3.79
C LEU A 229 1.67 20.77 -2.60
N ALA A 230 2.95 20.40 -2.64
CA ALA A 230 3.88 20.55 -1.51
C ALA A 230 5.34 20.56 -1.97
N ASN A 231 6.20 21.26 -1.21
CA ASN A 231 7.64 21.21 -1.40
C ASN A 231 8.24 19.92 -0.83
N LYS A 232 9.40 19.49 -1.33
CA LYS A 232 10.06 18.23 -0.89
C LYS A 232 10.47 18.21 0.58
N GLU A 233 10.66 19.39 1.19
CA GLU A 233 11.03 19.51 2.59
C GLU A 233 9.83 19.47 3.54
N GLU A 234 8.62 19.62 3.02
CA GLU A 234 7.40 19.56 3.82
C GLU A 234 7.11 18.12 4.27
N ALA A 235 6.51 18.01 5.45
CA ALA A 235 6.02 16.74 5.96
C ALA A 235 4.63 16.46 5.38
N LEU A 236 4.44 15.25 4.83
CA LEU A 236 3.21 14.83 4.18
C LEU A 236 2.51 13.73 4.98
N ILE A 237 1.19 13.82 5.07
CA ILE A 237 0.32 12.75 5.54
C ILE A 237 -0.60 12.35 4.40
N PHE A 238 -0.56 11.09 3.99
CA PHE A 238 -1.47 10.56 2.99
C PHE A 238 -2.69 9.92 3.65
N SER A 239 -3.87 10.24 3.14
CA SER A 239 -5.15 9.68 3.57
C SER A 239 -5.91 9.12 2.38
N CYS A 240 -6.89 8.26 2.61
CA CYS A 240 -7.83 7.80 1.60
C CYS A 240 -9.15 7.37 2.25
N GLY A 241 -9.76 6.26 1.83
CA GLY A 241 -10.93 5.68 2.50
C GLY A 241 -10.58 4.89 3.77
N SER A 242 -9.53 4.06 3.74
CA SER A 242 -9.13 3.14 4.83
C SER A 242 -7.64 2.79 4.80
N GLY A 243 -6.77 3.74 4.49
CA GLY A 243 -5.32 3.58 4.55
C GLY A 243 -4.70 2.71 3.44
N ILE A 244 -5.45 2.25 2.44
CA ILE A 244 -4.93 1.37 1.38
C ILE A 244 -4.34 2.19 0.23
N THR A 245 -5.16 2.97 -0.47
CA THR A 245 -4.72 3.73 -1.66
C THR A 245 -3.89 4.96 -1.31
N ALA A 246 -3.94 5.44 -0.06
CA ALA A 246 -2.99 6.40 0.48
C ALA A 246 -1.54 5.94 0.32
N CYS A 247 -1.29 4.63 0.41
CA CYS A 247 0.03 4.04 0.21
C CYS A 247 0.51 4.09 -1.25
N VAL A 248 -0.39 4.22 -2.23
CA VAL A 248 0.00 4.46 -3.63
C VAL A 248 0.60 5.87 -3.77
N LEU A 249 0.01 6.87 -3.08
CA LEU A 249 0.61 8.20 -3.01
C LEU A 249 1.96 8.18 -2.29
N ALA A 250 2.07 7.44 -1.17
CA ALA A 250 3.33 7.29 -0.44
C ALA A 250 4.43 6.68 -1.33
N LEU A 251 4.08 5.65 -2.14
CA LEU A 251 4.98 5.03 -3.10
C LEU A 251 5.45 6.04 -4.18
N GLY A 252 4.53 6.80 -4.75
CA GLY A 252 4.82 7.86 -5.73
C GLY A 252 5.69 8.98 -5.15
N ALA A 253 5.40 9.41 -3.93
CA ALA A 253 6.16 10.44 -3.23
C ALA A 253 7.61 9.97 -2.94
N GLU A 254 7.78 8.75 -2.46
CA GLU A 254 9.11 8.17 -2.23
C GLU A 254 9.91 8.06 -3.54
N LEU A 255 9.27 7.59 -4.62
CA LEU A 255 9.88 7.51 -5.95
C LEU A 255 10.33 8.89 -6.45
N SER A 256 9.58 9.94 -6.11
CA SER A 256 9.88 11.35 -6.44
C SER A 256 10.86 12.02 -5.47
N GLY A 257 11.32 11.31 -4.44
CA GLY A 257 12.37 11.77 -3.53
C GLY A 257 11.88 12.53 -2.29
N TYR A 258 10.58 12.54 -1.99
CA TYR A 258 10.05 13.02 -0.71
C TYR A 258 10.49 12.09 0.42
N LYS A 259 10.89 12.65 1.57
CA LYS A 259 11.46 11.88 2.69
C LYS A 259 10.59 11.89 3.93
N LYS A 260 9.88 12.99 4.20
CA LYS A 260 9.02 13.16 5.38
C LYS A 260 7.59 12.79 5.01
N ILE A 261 7.35 11.50 4.80
CA ILE A 261 6.07 10.96 4.33
C ILE A 261 5.50 9.97 5.33
N SER A 262 4.22 10.04 5.57
CA SER A 262 3.49 9.13 6.46
C SER A 262 2.08 8.85 5.93
N VAL A 263 1.45 7.80 6.44
CA VAL A 263 0.09 7.41 6.05
C VAL A 263 -0.81 7.45 7.28
N TYR A 264 -1.97 8.07 7.15
CA TYR A 264 -3.04 8.01 8.14
C TYR A 264 -3.75 6.67 8.04
N ASP A 265 -3.60 5.84 9.06
CA ASP A 265 -4.10 4.46 9.08
C ASP A 265 -5.61 4.36 8.87
N GLY A 266 -6.39 4.95 9.76
CA GLY A 266 -7.85 4.91 9.73
C GLY A 266 -8.47 5.71 8.59
N SER A 267 -7.75 6.71 8.08
CA SER A 267 -8.17 7.54 6.95
C SER A 267 -9.59 8.11 7.11
N TRP A 268 -10.32 8.33 6.02
CA TRP A 268 -11.67 8.89 6.08
C TRP A 268 -12.67 8.01 6.85
N THR A 269 -12.49 6.69 6.83
CA THR A 269 -13.38 5.80 7.57
C THR A 269 -13.36 6.09 9.08
N GLU A 270 -12.18 6.33 9.64
CA GLU A 270 -12.04 6.72 11.04
C GLU A 270 -12.45 8.19 11.25
N TRP A 271 -11.89 9.11 10.49
CA TRP A 271 -12.18 10.54 10.64
C TRP A 271 -13.66 10.86 10.51
N GLY A 272 -14.30 10.41 9.42
CA GLY A 272 -15.71 10.64 9.16
C GLY A 272 -16.67 10.00 10.16
N SER A 273 -16.19 8.98 10.91
CA SER A 273 -16.95 8.34 11.98
C SER A 273 -16.81 9.03 13.34
N LEU A 274 -15.63 9.63 13.62
CA LEU A 274 -15.32 10.21 14.93
C LEU A 274 -15.61 11.72 14.98
N VAL A 275 -15.54 12.42 13.85
CA VAL A 275 -15.71 13.87 13.79
C VAL A 275 -17.06 14.19 13.15
N SER A 276 -17.95 14.82 13.89
CA SER A 276 -19.16 15.44 13.35
C SER A 276 -18.82 16.76 12.65
N GLU A 277 -19.64 17.17 11.68
CA GLU A 277 -19.54 18.47 11.02
C GLU A 277 -19.80 19.63 11.99
#